data_7b6fd79a758754ec3d5ea00126a4659e
#
_entry.id   7b6fd79a758754ec3d5ea00126a4659e
#
_cell.length_a   1.000
_cell.length_b   1.000
_cell.length_c   1.000
_cell.angle_alpha   90.00
_cell.angle_beta   90.00
_cell.angle_gamma   90.00
#
_symmetry.space_group_name_H-M   'P 1'
#
loop_
_entity.id
_entity.type
_entity.pdbx_description
1 polymer ?
#
loop_
_entity_poly.entity_id
_entity_poly.type
_entity_poly.pdbx_seq_one_letter_code
_entity_poly.pdbx_strand_id
1 'polypeptide(L)'
;MATPSAMGPPFLALFKDNLRRDPYSAYITLATVEHHRGAVVPRARTVVFEGFVNTDDGDVGIAIKCSSESNKCKSRASDQVEIVHWFERTRTQFRFRGALTFDVDETSATRLKIWRELSMGDRAQFYYPSDTLATSMRDEAFERQGVAFEASQGGVATNFCVGLLTPTEVDVLDLNTCERTLWSRDSLEDKWTEVRGFAPPVVSIDAIHRA
;
A
#
# COMPACT_ATOMS: atom_id res chain seq x y z
N MET A 1 -33.13 -14.02 7.20
CA MET A 1 -31.89 -14.02 6.39
C MET A 1 -31.58 -12.57 6.07
N ALA A 2 -30.61 -11.98 6.74
CA ALA A 2 -30.16 -10.63 6.43
C ALA A 2 -29.38 -10.67 5.14
N THR A 3 -29.76 -9.86 4.15
CA THR A 3 -29.01 -9.61 2.91
C THR A 3 -27.64 -9.06 3.28
N PRO A 4 -26.55 -9.53 2.65
CA PRO A 4 -25.23 -8.92 2.83
C PRO A 4 -25.34 -7.44 2.50
N SER A 5 -24.82 -6.60 3.41
CA SER A 5 -24.83 -5.14 3.26
C SER A 5 -24.16 -4.76 1.94
N ALA A 6 -24.91 -4.11 1.06
CA ALA A 6 -24.42 -3.54 -0.20
C ALA A 6 -23.45 -2.35 0.00
N MET A 7 -23.07 -2.07 1.24
CA MET A 7 -22.08 -1.07 1.62
C MET A 7 -20.78 -1.77 1.95
N GLY A 8 -19.74 -1.47 1.15
CA GLY A 8 -18.38 -1.95 1.37
C GLY A 8 -17.87 -1.63 2.79
N PRO A 9 -16.58 -1.94 3.11
CA PRO A 9 -16.00 -1.73 4.43
C PRO A 9 -16.26 -0.31 4.97
N PRO A 10 -16.59 -0.14 6.26
CA PRO A 10 -17.08 1.12 6.81
C PRO A 10 -16.08 2.28 6.68
N PHE A 11 -14.79 1.99 6.74
CA PHE A 11 -13.72 2.98 6.57
C PHE A 11 -13.58 3.51 5.15
N LEU A 12 -14.10 2.79 4.14
CA LEU A 12 -13.83 3.08 2.73
C LEU A 12 -14.42 4.42 2.27
N ALA A 13 -15.60 4.76 2.75
CA ALA A 13 -16.23 6.04 2.45
C ALA A 13 -15.40 7.22 3.01
N LEU A 14 -14.95 7.09 4.26
CA LEU A 14 -14.11 8.08 4.91
C LEU A 14 -12.75 8.23 4.21
N PHE A 15 -12.12 7.11 3.82
CA PHE A 15 -10.87 7.16 3.07
C PHE A 15 -11.05 7.87 1.71
N LYS A 16 -12.07 7.51 0.96
CA LYS A 16 -12.37 8.15 -0.34
C LYS A 16 -12.64 9.64 -0.21
N ASP A 17 -13.27 10.07 0.88
CA ASP A 17 -13.48 11.49 1.17
C ASP A 17 -12.15 12.22 1.39
N ASN A 18 -11.27 11.64 2.22
CA ASN A 18 -9.93 12.19 2.44
C ASN A 18 -9.12 12.26 1.13
N LEU A 19 -9.16 11.20 0.30
CA LEU A 19 -8.46 11.17 -0.99
C LEU A 19 -8.99 12.24 -1.97
N ARG A 20 -10.30 12.53 -1.98
CA ARG A 20 -10.84 13.63 -2.79
C ARG A 20 -10.35 15.00 -2.34
N ARG A 21 -10.14 15.19 -1.04
CA ARG A 21 -9.66 16.45 -0.45
C ARG A 21 -8.15 16.59 -0.55
N ASP A 22 -7.42 15.47 -0.64
CA ASP A 22 -5.97 15.40 -0.77
C ASP A 22 -5.56 14.39 -1.87
N PRO A 23 -5.82 14.72 -3.15
CA PRO A 23 -5.64 13.79 -4.27
C PRO A 23 -4.17 13.47 -4.59
N TYR A 24 -3.24 14.24 -4.05
CA TYR A 24 -1.80 14.02 -4.25
C TYR A 24 -1.16 13.11 -3.20
N SER A 25 -1.93 12.64 -2.22
CA SER A 25 -1.46 11.73 -1.19
C SER A 25 -1.36 10.29 -1.72
N ALA A 26 -0.41 10.07 -2.63
CA ALA A 26 -0.18 8.76 -3.25
C ALA A 26 0.91 7.93 -2.56
N TYR A 27 1.73 8.54 -1.72
CA TYR A 27 2.83 7.85 -1.04
C TYR A 27 2.40 7.36 0.33
N ILE A 28 2.59 6.06 0.56
CA ILE A 28 2.21 5.39 1.79
C ILE A 28 3.41 4.66 2.39
N THR A 29 3.39 4.43 3.68
CA THR A 29 4.43 3.64 4.36
C THR A 29 3.97 2.20 4.53
N LEU A 30 4.73 1.26 3.96
CA LEU A 30 4.57 -0.17 4.21
C LEU A 30 5.54 -0.61 5.29
N ALA A 31 5.03 -1.10 6.41
CA ALA A 31 5.79 -1.71 7.49
C ALA A 31 5.66 -3.24 7.45
N THR A 32 6.78 -3.93 7.47
CA THR A 32 6.88 -5.39 7.49
C THR A 32 7.88 -5.83 8.55
N VAL A 33 7.88 -7.12 8.84
CA VAL A 33 8.84 -7.75 9.74
C VAL A 33 9.68 -8.74 8.93
N GLU A 34 10.98 -8.70 9.11
CA GLU A 34 11.93 -9.60 8.44
C GLU A 34 12.78 -10.35 9.48
N HIS A 35 13.11 -11.61 9.17
CA HIS A 35 14.09 -12.36 9.94
C HIS A 35 15.49 -12.10 9.37
N HIS A 36 16.37 -11.50 10.16
CA HIS A 36 17.74 -11.23 9.76
C HIS A 36 18.71 -11.71 10.86
N ARG A 37 19.61 -12.63 10.50
CA ARG A 37 20.63 -13.18 11.43
C ARG A 37 20.06 -13.69 12.75
N GLY A 38 18.89 -14.34 12.69
CA GLY A 38 18.21 -14.91 13.88
C GLY A 38 17.40 -13.89 14.70
N ALA A 39 17.39 -12.61 14.31
CA ALA A 39 16.60 -11.58 14.94
C ALA A 39 15.39 -11.19 14.06
N VAL A 40 14.32 -10.76 14.72
CA VAL A 40 13.15 -10.17 14.07
C VAL A 40 13.39 -8.66 13.94
N VAL A 41 13.40 -8.15 12.72
CA VAL A 41 13.74 -6.76 12.44
C VAL A 41 12.58 -6.06 11.73
N PRO A 42 12.07 -4.94 12.25
CA PRO A 42 11.06 -4.15 11.55
C PRO A 42 11.68 -3.46 10.32
N ARG A 43 10.90 -3.41 9.24
CA ARG A 43 11.27 -2.73 8.00
C ARG A 43 10.14 -1.81 7.56
N ALA A 44 10.43 -0.54 7.40
CA ALA A 44 9.51 0.45 6.84
C ALA A 44 10.07 1.01 5.53
N ARG A 45 9.20 1.24 4.55
CA ARG A 45 9.56 1.86 3.26
C ARG A 45 8.36 2.59 2.67
N THR A 46 8.64 3.62 1.90
CA THR A 46 7.62 4.30 1.11
C THR A 46 7.30 3.47 -0.14
N VAL A 47 6.02 3.31 -0.42
CA VAL A 47 5.48 2.69 -1.63
C VAL A 47 4.36 3.56 -2.20
N VAL A 48 3.95 3.29 -3.43
CA VAL A 48 2.87 4.03 -4.08
C VAL A 48 1.55 3.28 -3.89
N PHE A 49 0.53 4.01 -3.46
CA PHE A 49 -0.85 3.54 -3.38
C PHE A 49 -1.47 3.53 -4.78
N GLU A 50 -1.85 2.37 -5.27
CA GLU A 50 -2.45 2.18 -6.60
C GLU A 50 -3.99 2.03 -6.54
N GLY A 51 -4.57 2.23 -5.38
CA GLY A 51 -6.01 2.16 -5.19
C GLY A 51 -6.50 0.97 -4.40
N PHE A 52 -7.82 0.86 -4.33
CA PHE A 52 -8.49 -0.31 -3.78
C PHE A 52 -8.92 -1.25 -4.91
N VAL A 53 -8.77 -2.53 -4.68
CA VAL A 53 -9.20 -3.59 -5.59
C VAL A 53 -10.09 -4.58 -4.84
N ASN A 54 -11.05 -5.15 -5.54
CA ASN A 54 -11.78 -6.29 -5.01
C ASN A 54 -10.91 -7.53 -5.16
N THR A 55 -10.76 -8.28 -4.08
CA THR A 55 -10.12 -9.59 -4.10
C THR A 55 -11.08 -10.65 -4.61
N ASP A 56 -10.56 -11.83 -4.98
CA ASP A 56 -11.39 -12.94 -5.48
C ASP A 56 -12.42 -13.41 -4.44
N ASP A 57 -12.13 -13.23 -3.15
CA ASP A 57 -13.03 -13.53 -2.04
C ASP A 57 -14.09 -12.44 -1.80
N GLY A 58 -14.11 -11.39 -2.63
CA GLY A 58 -15.06 -10.28 -2.53
C GLY A 58 -14.64 -9.20 -1.52
N ASP A 59 -13.45 -9.28 -0.98
CA ASP A 59 -12.87 -8.29 -0.07
C ASP A 59 -12.34 -7.07 -0.79
N VAL A 60 -12.01 -6.05 0.00
CA VAL A 60 -11.34 -4.86 -0.49
C VAL A 60 -9.87 -4.91 -0.07
N GLY A 61 -8.99 -5.06 -1.05
CA GLY A 61 -7.55 -4.98 -0.86
C GLY A 61 -6.98 -3.62 -1.23
N ILE A 62 -5.86 -3.25 -0.60
CA ILE A 62 -5.04 -2.08 -0.95
C ILE A 62 -3.96 -2.55 -1.91
N ALA A 63 -3.95 -1.97 -3.11
CA ALA A 63 -2.96 -2.30 -4.12
C ALA A 63 -1.73 -1.39 -4.04
N ILE A 64 -0.55 -2.00 -4.17
CA ILE A 64 0.73 -1.33 -4.34
C ILE A 64 1.49 -1.94 -5.52
N LYS A 65 2.18 -1.12 -6.29
CA LYS A 65 3.08 -1.63 -7.34
C LYS A 65 4.45 -1.96 -6.76
N CYS A 66 5.05 -3.04 -7.23
CA CYS A 66 6.41 -3.40 -6.85
C CYS A 66 7.08 -4.31 -7.89
N SER A 67 8.39 -4.42 -7.80
CA SER A 67 9.15 -5.43 -8.56
C SER A 67 9.17 -6.74 -7.77
N SER A 68 8.95 -7.86 -8.46
CA SER A 68 9.11 -9.21 -7.90
C SER A 68 10.54 -9.50 -7.42
N GLU A 69 11.51 -8.75 -7.92
CA GLU A 69 12.92 -8.83 -7.50
C GLU A 69 13.19 -8.09 -6.18
N SER A 70 12.26 -7.25 -5.72
CA SER A 70 12.45 -6.48 -4.50
C SER A 70 12.44 -7.37 -3.25
N ASN A 71 13.20 -6.96 -2.22
CA ASN A 71 13.29 -7.71 -0.97
C ASN A 71 11.93 -7.96 -0.31
N LYS A 72 10.98 -7.02 -0.42
CA LYS A 72 9.63 -7.19 0.13
C LYS A 72 8.85 -8.34 -0.50
N CYS A 73 9.10 -8.63 -1.79
CA CYS A 73 8.50 -9.78 -2.47
C CYS A 73 9.25 -11.08 -2.18
N LYS A 74 10.59 -11.02 -2.08
CA LYS A 74 11.46 -12.19 -1.82
C LYS A 74 11.34 -12.71 -0.40
N SER A 75 11.14 -11.83 0.58
CA SER A 75 11.03 -12.21 1.99
C SER A 75 9.71 -12.87 2.37
N ARG A 76 8.88 -13.21 1.39
CA ARG A 76 7.51 -13.73 1.52
C ARG A 76 6.78 -13.09 2.70
N ALA A 77 5.82 -12.27 2.39
CA ALA A 77 5.07 -11.48 3.33
C ALA A 77 4.81 -12.23 4.65
N SER A 78 5.13 -11.59 5.75
CA SER A 78 4.58 -12.02 7.02
C SER A 78 3.07 -11.74 6.95
N ASP A 79 2.25 -12.60 7.54
CA ASP A 79 0.80 -12.42 7.64
C ASP A 79 0.43 -11.15 8.45
N GLN A 80 1.42 -10.41 8.92
CA GLN A 80 1.27 -9.22 9.73
C GLN A 80 2.09 -8.08 9.16
N VAL A 81 1.45 -7.29 8.32
CA VAL A 81 2.00 -6.04 7.80
C VAL A 81 1.08 -4.89 8.15
N GLU A 82 1.62 -3.69 8.12
CA GLU A 82 0.85 -2.48 8.30
C GLU A 82 1.17 -1.48 7.19
N ILE A 83 0.12 -0.90 6.62
CA ILE A 83 0.23 0.26 5.75
C ILE A 83 -0.24 1.48 6.52
N VAL A 84 0.55 2.55 6.48
CA VAL A 84 0.17 3.87 7.00
C VAL A 84 -0.03 4.82 5.83
N HIS A 85 -1.21 5.43 5.75
CA HIS A 85 -1.53 6.49 4.81
C HIS A 85 -1.80 7.77 5.59
N TRP A 86 -0.99 8.79 5.35
CA TRP A 86 -1.14 10.11 5.92
C TRP A 86 -1.70 11.09 4.91
N PHE A 87 -2.83 11.72 5.25
CA PHE A 87 -3.43 12.80 4.48
C PHE A 87 -3.05 14.14 5.13
N GLU A 88 -2.14 14.87 4.51
CA GLU A 88 -1.60 16.10 5.09
C GLU A 88 -2.66 17.20 5.18
N ARG A 89 -3.44 17.40 4.13
CA ARG A 89 -4.47 18.45 4.10
C ARG A 89 -5.59 18.25 5.08
N THR A 90 -5.99 17.01 5.30
CA THR A 90 -7.07 16.66 6.22
C THR A 90 -6.55 16.28 7.61
N ARG A 91 -5.23 16.19 7.77
CA ARG A 91 -4.56 15.78 9.02
C ARG A 91 -5.11 14.46 9.57
N THR A 92 -5.40 13.53 8.67
CA THR A 92 -5.99 12.23 9.00
C THR A 92 -5.01 11.11 8.66
N GLN A 93 -4.77 10.23 9.62
CA GLN A 93 -3.95 9.03 9.44
C GLN A 93 -4.84 7.80 9.37
N PHE A 94 -4.60 6.97 8.36
CA PHE A 94 -5.15 5.61 8.28
C PHE A 94 -4.02 4.61 8.46
N ARG A 95 -4.26 3.59 9.28
CA ARG A 95 -3.38 2.44 9.46
C ARG A 95 -4.17 1.18 9.12
N PHE A 96 -3.68 0.43 8.17
CA PHE A 96 -4.30 -0.80 7.69
C PHE A 96 -3.40 -1.97 8.07
N ARG A 97 -3.85 -2.84 8.94
CA ARG A 97 -3.14 -4.06 9.32
C ARG A 97 -3.82 -5.27 8.69
N GLY A 98 -3.04 -6.20 8.16
CA GLY A 98 -3.58 -7.41 7.52
C GLY A 98 -2.51 -8.24 6.83
N ALA A 99 -2.96 -9.14 5.97
CA ALA A 99 -2.10 -9.99 5.17
C ALA A 99 -1.73 -9.29 3.86
N LEU A 100 -0.46 -9.39 3.48
CA LEU A 100 0.04 -8.90 2.19
C LEU A 100 0.40 -10.08 1.31
N THR A 101 -0.21 -10.17 0.15
CA THR A 101 0.09 -11.14 -0.90
C THR A 101 0.69 -10.44 -2.11
N PHE A 102 1.36 -11.19 -2.98
CA PHE A 102 1.96 -10.64 -4.21
C PHE A 102 1.42 -11.39 -5.42
N ASP A 103 0.72 -10.66 -6.26
CA ASP A 103 0.21 -11.15 -7.53
C ASP A 103 1.29 -11.01 -8.61
N VAL A 104 1.86 -12.14 -8.99
CA VAL A 104 2.88 -12.28 -10.03
C VAL A 104 2.35 -13.00 -11.27
N ASP A 105 1.09 -13.44 -11.26
CA ASP A 105 0.48 -14.17 -12.36
C ASP A 105 0.37 -13.26 -13.59
N GLU A 106 0.96 -13.69 -14.69
CA GLU A 106 0.96 -12.96 -15.95
C GLU A 106 -0.44 -12.81 -16.55
N THR A 107 -1.36 -13.68 -16.18
CA THR A 107 -2.75 -13.70 -16.66
C THR A 107 -3.72 -12.97 -15.74
N SER A 108 -3.27 -12.54 -14.57
CA SER A 108 -4.10 -11.86 -13.57
C SER A 108 -4.75 -10.59 -14.13
N ALA A 109 -6.08 -10.54 -14.04
CA ALA A 109 -6.85 -9.37 -14.46
C ALA A 109 -6.49 -8.11 -13.64
N THR A 110 -6.26 -8.27 -12.33
CA THR A 110 -5.86 -7.18 -11.43
C THR A 110 -4.50 -6.63 -11.80
N ARG A 111 -3.49 -7.48 -12.00
CA ARG A 111 -2.14 -7.09 -12.41
C ARG A 111 -2.16 -6.38 -13.77
N LEU A 112 -2.88 -6.92 -14.75
CA LEU A 112 -3.02 -6.34 -16.08
C LEU A 112 -3.75 -4.99 -16.04
N LYS A 113 -4.80 -4.86 -15.22
CA LYS A 113 -5.54 -3.60 -15.04
C LYS A 113 -4.62 -2.52 -14.48
N ILE A 114 -3.95 -2.78 -13.36
CA ILE A 114 -3.08 -1.81 -12.71
C ILE A 114 -1.96 -1.40 -13.68
N TRP A 115 -1.32 -2.35 -14.39
CA TRP A 115 -0.31 -2.00 -15.39
C TRP A 115 -0.81 -1.01 -16.44
N ARG A 116 -2.04 -1.20 -16.95
CA ARG A 116 -2.63 -0.29 -17.96
C ARG A 116 -2.91 1.10 -17.41
N GLU A 117 -3.17 1.23 -16.13
CA GLU A 117 -3.44 2.51 -15.45
C GLU A 117 -2.14 3.26 -15.10
N LEU A 118 -0.98 2.59 -15.08
CA LEU A 118 0.31 3.24 -14.83
C LEU A 118 0.68 4.21 -15.95
N SER A 119 1.29 5.33 -15.56
CA SER A 119 1.92 6.25 -16.53
C SER A 119 3.09 5.57 -17.26
N MET A 120 3.50 6.11 -18.41
CA MET A 120 4.68 5.60 -19.12
C MET A 120 5.94 5.67 -18.25
N GLY A 121 6.12 6.74 -17.48
CA GLY A 121 7.25 6.89 -16.57
C GLY A 121 7.25 5.84 -15.46
N ASP A 122 6.06 5.51 -14.90
CA ASP A 122 5.94 4.45 -13.91
C ASP A 122 6.25 3.06 -14.49
N ARG A 123 5.80 2.77 -15.71
CA ARG A 123 6.13 1.51 -16.40
C ARG A 123 7.61 1.40 -16.70
N ALA A 124 8.24 2.48 -17.13
CA ALA A 124 9.68 2.51 -17.44
C ALA A 124 10.56 2.13 -16.24
N GLN A 125 10.11 2.41 -15.00
CA GLN A 125 10.84 2.06 -13.79
C GLN A 125 11.09 0.55 -13.65
N PHE A 126 10.24 -0.31 -14.22
CA PHE A 126 10.39 -1.76 -14.17
C PHE A 126 11.49 -2.28 -15.11
N TYR A 127 12.04 -1.43 -15.96
CA TYR A 127 13.16 -1.72 -16.83
C TYR A 127 14.48 -1.13 -16.31
N TYR A 128 14.45 -0.45 -15.13
CA TYR A 128 15.66 0.09 -14.52
C TYR A 128 16.66 -1.01 -14.15
N PRO A 129 17.95 -0.71 -14.25
CA PRO A 129 18.99 -1.66 -13.85
C PRO A 129 18.82 -2.06 -12.39
N SER A 130 19.12 -3.31 -12.09
CA SER A 130 19.13 -3.81 -10.72
C SER A 130 20.09 -3.00 -9.83
N ASP A 131 19.69 -2.78 -8.57
CA ASP A 131 20.52 -2.11 -7.55
C ASP A 131 21.87 -2.81 -7.30
N THR A 132 22.00 -4.06 -7.77
CA THR A 132 23.23 -4.85 -7.63
C THR A 132 24.27 -4.53 -8.71
N LEU A 133 23.92 -3.73 -9.75
CA LEU A 133 24.89 -3.35 -10.77
C LEU A 133 25.95 -2.41 -10.22
N ALA A 134 27.21 -2.67 -10.56
CA ALA A 134 28.30 -1.77 -10.26
C ALA A 134 28.05 -0.38 -10.89
N THR A 135 28.44 0.68 -10.20
CA THR A 135 28.21 2.07 -10.64
C THR A 135 28.76 2.31 -12.05
N SER A 136 29.90 1.70 -12.40
CA SER A 136 30.52 1.81 -13.72
C SER A 136 29.71 1.19 -14.88
N MET A 137 28.70 0.36 -14.55
CA MET A 137 27.84 -0.29 -15.56
C MET A 137 26.47 0.37 -15.66
N ARG A 138 26.18 1.35 -14.81
CA ARG A 138 24.83 1.94 -14.73
C ARG A 138 24.45 2.72 -15.97
N ASP A 139 25.36 3.53 -16.51
CA ASP A 139 25.05 4.38 -17.66
C ASP A 139 24.67 3.51 -18.88
N GLU A 140 25.48 2.49 -19.18
CA GLU A 140 25.18 1.53 -20.26
C GLU A 140 23.88 0.74 -19.99
N ALA A 141 23.60 0.41 -18.73
CA ALA A 141 22.38 -0.27 -18.35
C ALA A 141 21.14 0.63 -18.48
N PHE A 142 21.25 1.92 -18.21
CA PHE A 142 20.17 2.89 -18.45
C PHE A 142 19.89 3.10 -19.93
N GLU A 143 20.90 3.14 -20.78
CA GLU A 143 20.72 3.19 -22.23
C GLU A 143 19.99 1.95 -22.74
N ARG A 144 20.39 0.76 -22.29
CA ARG A 144 19.73 -0.50 -22.65
C ARG A 144 18.29 -0.57 -22.12
N GLN A 145 18.01 0.02 -20.96
CA GLN A 145 16.69 0.09 -20.38
C GLN A 145 15.72 0.87 -21.27
N GLY A 146 16.13 2.02 -21.79
CA GLY A 146 15.31 2.82 -22.72
C GLY A 146 14.93 1.98 -23.94
N VAL A 147 15.90 1.32 -24.55
CA VAL A 147 15.67 0.42 -25.71
C VAL A 147 14.74 -0.74 -25.36
N ALA A 148 14.91 -1.37 -24.19
CA ALA A 148 14.06 -2.47 -23.75
C ALA A 148 12.62 -2.02 -23.49
N PHE A 149 12.44 -0.83 -22.91
CA PHE A 149 11.12 -0.26 -22.69
C PHE A 149 10.40 0.07 -24.00
N GLU A 150 11.10 0.70 -24.96
CA GLU A 150 10.56 0.98 -26.28
C GLU A 150 10.22 -0.31 -27.04
N ALA A 151 11.10 -1.31 -27.00
CA ALA A 151 10.87 -2.60 -27.63
C ALA A 151 9.69 -3.37 -27.04
N SER A 152 9.35 -3.15 -25.76
CA SER A 152 8.21 -3.78 -25.09
C SER A 152 6.86 -3.32 -25.63
N GLN A 153 6.82 -2.19 -26.35
CA GLN A 153 5.57 -1.58 -26.88
C GLN A 153 4.50 -1.39 -25.81
N GLY A 154 4.91 -1.16 -24.55
CA GLY A 154 4.02 -1.03 -23.41
C GLY A 154 3.50 -2.35 -22.83
N GLY A 155 4.08 -3.48 -23.24
CA GLY A 155 3.83 -4.80 -22.66
C GLY A 155 4.12 -4.83 -21.15
N VAL A 156 3.52 -5.78 -20.45
CA VAL A 156 3.73 -5.91 -19.00
C VAL A 156 5.14 -6.41 -18.72
N ALA A 157 5.91 -5.67 -17.92
CA ALA A 157 7.24 -6.09 -17.52
C ALA A 157 7.19 -7.39 -16.71
N THR A 158 8.11 -8.31 -16.98
CA THR A 158 8.15 -9.63 -16.33
C THR A 158 8.33 -9.55 -14.82
N ASN A 159 9.09 -8.54 -14.35
CA ASN A 159 9.33 -8.28 -12.94
C ASN A 159 8.25 -7.39 -12.27
N PHE A 160 7.25 -6.90 -13.02
CA PHE A 160 6.13 -6.18 -12.42
C PHE A 160 5.29 -7.13 -11.60
N CYS A 161 4.94 -6.73 -10.37
CA CYS A 161 3.95 -7.44 -9.56
C CYS A 161 3.12 -6.44 -8.76
N VAL A 162 1.96 -6.91 -8.29
CA VAL A 162 1.05 -6.13 -7.45
C VAL A 162 1.05 -6.73 -6.05
N GLY A 163 1.40 -5.92 -5.06
CA GLY A 163 1.17 -6.28 -3.66
C GLY A 163 -0.26 -5.93 -3.29
N LEU A 164 -0.97 -6.87 -2.68
CA LEU A 164 -2.35 -6.72 -2.22
C LEU A 164 -2.39 -6.91 -0.70
N LEU A 165 -2.67 -5.85 0.03
CA LEU A 165 -2.94 -5.95 1.47
C LEU A 165 -4.44 -6.07 1.68
N THR A 166 -4.87 -7.20 2.23
CA THR A 166 -6.25 -7.41 2.69
C THR A 166 -6.33 -7.04 4.17
N PRO A 167 -6.97 -5.92 4.53
CA PRO A 167 -6.98 -5.47 5.90
C PRO A 167 -7.95 -6.29 6.76
N THR A 168 -7.49 -6.63 7.96
CA THR A 168 -8.30 -7.20 9.05
C THR A 168 -8.56 -6.20 10.16
N GLU A 169 -7.75 -5.13 10.21
CA GLU A 169 -7.90 -4.04 11.16
C GLU A 169 -7.60 -2.71 10.46
N VAL A 170 -8.42 -1.70 10.72
CA VAL A 170 -8.21 -0.34 10.23
C VAL A 170 -8.36 0.66 11.37
N ASP A 171 -7.30 1.41 11.62
CA ASP A 171 -7.21 2.41 12.69
C ASP A 171 -7.09 3.81 12.05
N VAL A 172 -8.04 4.66 12.36
CA VAL A 172 -8.09 6.03 11.84
C VAL A 172 -7.96 7.03 12.96
N LEU A 173 -7.04 7.95 12.80
CA LEU A 173 -6.82 9.08 13.70
C LEU A 173 -7.02 10.39 12.94
N ASP A 174 -8.02 11.17 13.35
CA ASP A 174 -8.22 12.55 12.89
C ASP A 174 -7.62 13.52 13.90
N LEU A 175 -6.56 14.23 13.50
CA LEU A 175 -5.89 15.20 14.38
C LEU A 175 -6.64 16.53 14.51
N ASN A 176 -7.67 16.81 13.71
CA ASN A 176 -8.47 18.02 13.88
C ASN A 176 -9.48 17.88 15.01
N THR A 177 -10.06 16.67 15.12
CA THR A 177 -11.08 16.35 16.16
C THR A 177 -10.47 15.61 17.35
N CYS A 178 -9.24 15.10 17.21
CA CYS A 178 -8.61 14.18 18.17
C CYS A 178 -9.41 12.88 18.36
N GLU A 179 -10.20 12.52 17.37
CA GLU A 179 -10.97 11.27 17.39
C GLU A 179 -10.14 10.14 16.78
N ARG A 180 -10.29 8.96 17.39
CA ARG A 180 -9.71 7.72 16.87
C ARG A 180 -10.79 6.68 16.75
N THR A 181 -10.88 6.06 15.59
CA THR A 181 -11.82 4.99 15.31
C THR A 181 -11.05 3.75 14.86
N LEU A 182 -11.35 2.63 15.48
CA LEU A 182 -10.79 1.33 15.14
C LEU A 182 -11.89 0.45 14.58
N TRP A 183 -11.69 -0.10 13.40
CA TRP A 183 -12.49 -1.18 12.84
C TRP A 183 -11.67 -2.45 12.84
N SER A 184 -12.25 -3.53 13.32
CA SER A 184 -11.68 -4.87 13.23
C SER A 184 -12.67 -5.80 12.54
N ARG A 185 -12.15 -6.77 11.80
CA ARG A 185 -12.94 -7.78 11.11
C ARG A 185 -12.82 -9.09 11.85
N ASP A 186 -13.94 -9.66 12.22
CA ASP A 186 -14.00 -11.02 12.74
C ASP A 186 -13.88 -12.00 11.56
N SER A 187 -12.88 -12.88 11.62
CA SER A 187 -12.64 -13.87 10.60
C SER A 187 -13.71 -14.97 10.50
N LEU A 188 -14.51 -15.14 11.55
CA LEU A 188 -15.57 -16.15 11.62
C LEU A 188 -16.92 -15.61 11.11
N GLU A 189 -17.20 -14.34 11.41
CA GLU A 189 -18.49 -13.71 11.05
C GLU A 189 -18.40 -12.86 9.78
N ASP A 190 -17.21 -12.64 9.27
CA ASP A 190 -16.95 -11.77 8.11
C ASP A 190 -17.54 -10.37 8.24
N LYS A 191 -17.52 -9.86 9.47
CA LYS A 191 -18.17 -8.61 9.84
C LYS A 191 -17.19 -7.62 10.44
N TRP A 192 -17.28 -6.38 9.98
CA TRP A 192 -16.54 -5.27 10.58
C TRP A 192 -17.23 -4.77 11.84
N THR A 193 -16.46 -4.67 12.93
CA THR A 193 -16.88 -4.09 14.20
C THR A 193 -16.15 -2.77 14.43
N GLU A 194 -16.90 -1.73 14.78
CA GLU A 194 -16.36 -0.41 15.07
C GLU A 194 -16.21 -0.20 16.58
N VAL A 195 -15.02 0.27 16.99
CA VAL A 195 -14.74 0.74 18.33
C VAL A 195 -14.27 2.20 18.23
N ARG A 196 -15.03 3.12 18.78
CA ARG A 196 -14.64 4.53 18.88
C ARG A 196 -13.82 4.75 20.13
N GLY A 197 -12.65 5.37 19.99
CA GLY A 197 -11.78 5.77 21.07
C GLY A 197 -11.42 7.25 20.96
N PHE A 198 -11.11 7.84 22.09
CA PHE A 198 -10.51 9.16 22.09
C PHE A 198 -8.98 9.02 22.01
N ALA A 199 -8.33 9.75 21.10
CA ALA A 199 -6.92 9.97 21.23
C ALA A 199 -6.66 10.76 22.53
N PRO A 200 -5.55 10.52 23.25
CA PRO A 200 -5.15 11.41 24.33
C PRO A 200 -5.10 12.84 23.78
N PRO A 201 -5.43 13.86 24.59
CA PRO A 201 -5.41 15.24 24.14
C PRO A 201 -4.06 15.53 23.50
N VAL A 202 -4.08 15.96 22.24
CA VAL A 202 -2.87 16.40 21.54
C VAL A 202 -2.40 17.64 22.27
N VAL A 203 -1.25 17.57 22.91
CA VAL A 203 -0.57 18.75 23.41
C VAL A 203 -0.36 19.67 22.21
N SER A 204 -0.93 20.86 22.25
CA SER A 204 -0.82 21.81 21.15
C SER A 204 0.63 21.94 20.71
N ILE A 205 0.88 21.81 19.41
CA ILE A 205 2.23 21.98 18.84
C ILE A 205 2.79 23.37 19.19
N ASP A 206 1.92 24.36 19.40
CA ASP A 206 2.29 25.70 19.89
C ASP A 206 2.91 25.71 21.30
N ALA A 207 2.65 24.68 22.11
CA ALA A 207 3.27 24.52 23.43
C ALA A 207 4.71 23.94 23.33
N ILE A 208 5.00 23.19 22.26
CA ILE A 208 6.33 22.57 22.06
C ILE A 208 7.34 23.61 21.51
N HIS A 209 6.88 24.60 20.73
CA HIS A 209 7.72 25.63 20.15
C HIS A 209 8.00 26.82 21.10
N ARG A 210 7.42 26.84 22.31
CA ARG A 210 7.64 27.88 23.33
C ARG A 210 8.51 27.42 24.52
N ALA A 211 9.00 26.19 24.48
CA ALA A 211 9.96 25.64 25.44
C ALA A 211 11.35 25.52 24.80
#